data_c889758fc9eed181717bee64c17b00b1
#
_entry.id   c889758fc9eed181717bee64c17b00b1
#
_cell.length_a   1.000
_cell.length_b   1.000
_cell.length_c   1.000
_cell.angle_alpha   90.00
_cell.angle_beta   90.00
_cell.angle_gamma   90.00
#
_symmetry.space_group_name_H-M   'P 1'
#
loop_
_entity.id
_entity.type
_entity.pdbx_description
1 polymer ?
#
loop_
_entity_poly.entity_id
_entity_poly.type
_entity_poly.pdbx_seq_one_letter_code
_entity_poly.pdbx_strand_id
1 'polypeptide(L)'
;MKVSATDSQNVTAGFILKDREENILVEKSLQLNKENNHLEGTICVDLESVRLWDNHNPYLYHAYVELKAEDGSLAEVIPYDIGFRRIEIIDKVVYLNGKRLVITGVNRHEWNARTGRCIGIEDMKADISCMLRNNINSVRTCHYPDQIPWYYMCDDAGIYVMAETNLESHGSFQKLGAIEPSCNVPGSIPQWRDAVLERAKNNFETFKNHTSILFWSLGNESYAGDDIEAMNVYFAEKKDGRLVHYESAYYNRAYEDTISDFETRMYAKPEDVEEYLNNSPKKPYILCEFMHDMGNSMGGLGSYMKLIDKYDMYHGGFIWDFIDQAIMVKDPVTGKDVLRYGGDFDDKPADYEFSANGIVFADRKEKPAMQEVRYYYGLYR
;
A
#
# COMPACT_ATOMS: atom_id res chain seq x y z
N MET A 1 16.08 -15.32 -7.28
CA MET A 1 15.86 -15.54 -5.84
C MET A 1 17.23 -15.49 -5.14
N LYS A 2 17.31 -14.75 -4.04
CA LYS A 2 18.50 -14.73 -3.17
C LYS A 2 18.16 -15.48 -1.88
N VAL A 3 19.02 -16.40 -1.46
CA VAL A 3 18.86 -17.19 -0.23
C VAL A 3 20.06 -16.91 0.66
N SER A 4 19.84 -16.73 1.96
CA SER A 4 20.89 -16.65 2.96
C SER A 4 20.56 -17.56 4.15
N ALA A 5 21.57 -18.23 4.69
CA ALA A 5 21.49 -19.09 5.87
C ALA A 5 22.60 -18.74 6.86
N THR A 6 22.34 -18.92 8.14
CA THR A 6 23.25 -18.53 9.23
C THR A 6 24.07 -19.69 9.78
N ASP A 7 23.91 -20.92 9.24
CA ASP A 7 24.63 -22.10 9.69
C ASP A 7 26.04 -22.14 9.11
N SER A 8 26.95 -22.82 9.82
CA SER A 8 28.33 -23.01 9.42
C SER A 8 28.58 -24.25 8.52
N GLN A 9 27.53 -25.04 8.26
CA GLN A 9 27.60 -26.28 7.47
C GLN A 9 27.34 -26.00 5.99
N ASN A 10 27.78 -26.89 5.12
CA ASN A 10 27.48 -26.86 3.70
C ASN A 10 25.99 -27.09 3.50
N VAL A 11 25.30 -26.12 2.91
CA VAL A 11 23.85 -26.15 2.66
C VAL A 11 23.58 -26.02 1.17
N THR A 12 22.74 -26.86 0.64
CA THR A 12 22.21 -26.74 -0.73
C THR A 12 20.82 -26.09 -0.69
N ALA A 13 20.64 -25.01 -1.44
CA ALA A 13 19.32 -24.41 -1.65
C ALA A 13 18.70 -25.00 -2.92
N GLY A 14 17.50 -25.58 -2.80
CA GLY A 14 16.62 -25.96 -3.90
C GLY A 14 15.57 -24.87 -4.16
N PHE A 15 15.20 -24.67 -5.40
CA PHE A 15 14.08 -23.83 -5.81
C PHE A 15 13.17 -24.62 -6.72
N ILE A 16 11.89 -24.71 -6.33
CA ILE A 16 10.84 -25.38 -7.09
C ILE A 16 9.76 -24.35 -7.37
N LEU A 17 9.36 -24.24 -8.64
CA LEU A 17 8.21 -23.43 -9.05
C LEU A 17 7.15 -24.33 -9.66
N LYS A 18 5.92 -24.23 -9.16
CA LYS A 18 4.77 -24.96 -9.66
C LYS A 18 3.66 -24.00 -10.13
N ASP A 19 2.86 -24.47 -11.08
CA ASP A 19 1.60 -23.81 -11.41
C ASP A 19 0.49 -24.18 -10.41
N ARG A 20 -0.72 -23.64 -10.60
CA ARG A 20 -1.90 -23.94 -9.76
C ARG A 20 -2.36 -25.40 -9.84
N GLU A 21 -2.02 -26.07 -10.92
CA GLU A 21 -2.31 -27.49 -11.15
C GLU A 21 -1.22 -28.42 -10.58
N GLU A 22 -0.27 -27.86 -9.79
CA GLU A 22 0.86 -28.57 -9.17
C GLU A 22 1.91 -29.12 -10.16
N ASN A 23 1.89 -28.71 -11.43
CA ASN A 23 2.91 -29.09 -12.38
C ASN A 23 4.22 -28.35 -12.07
N ILE A 24 5.32 -29.04 -12.03
CA ILE A 24 6.65 -28.45 -11.83
C ILE A 24 7.07 -27.75 -13.13
N LEU A 25 7.23 -26.42 -13.05
CA LEU A 25 7.71 -25.60 -14.15
C LEU A 25 9.24 -25.43 -14.10
N VAL A 26 9.78 -25.40 -12.90
CA VAL A 26 11.21 -25.25 -12.64
C VAL A 26 11.60 -26.03 -11.41
N GLU A 27 12.74 -26.71 -11.51
CA GLU A 27 13.45 -27.27 -10.37
C GLU A 27 14.94 -27.00 -10.56
N LYS A 28 15.54 -26.25 -9.65
CA LYS A 28 16.98 -25.93 -9.65
C LYS A 28 17.54 -26.00 -8.25
N SER A 29 18.82 -26.35 -8.15
CA SER A 29 19.54 -26.33 -6.87
C SER A 29 20.87 -25.58 -7.02
N LEU A 30 21.33 -25.03 -5.92
CA LEU A 30 22.58 -24.28 -5.80
C LEU A 30 23.25 -24.58 -4.47
N GLN A 31 24.54 -24.89 -4.51
CA GLN A 31 25.36 -24.91 -3.31
C GLN A 31 25.56 -23.47 -2.82
N LEU A 32 25.23 -23.21 -1.55
CA LEU A 32 25.42 -21.90 -0.97
C LEU A 32 26.90 -21.67 -0.64
N ASN A 33 27.39 -20.48 -0.96
CA ASN A 33 28.77 -20.08 -0.64
C ASN A 33 28.82 -19.29 0.67
N LYS A 34 29.88 -19.46 1.41
CA LYS A 34 30.10 -18.74 2.66
C LYS A 34 30.62 -17.33 2.39
N GLU A 35 29.85 -16.31 2.71
CA GLU A 35 30.24 -14.90 2.67
C GLU A 35 29.94 -14.24 4.03
N ASN A 36 30.94 -13.58 4.63
CA ASN A 36 30.78 -12.81 5.87
C ASN A 36 30.02 -13.51 7.01
N ASN A 37 30.32 -14.79 7.27
CA ASN A 37 29.60 -15.67 8.21
C ASN A 37 28.12 -16.00 7.86
N HIS A 38 27.69 -15.71 6.64
CA HIS A 38 26.42 -16.16 6.09
C HIS A 38 26.66 -17.04 4.87
N LEU A 39 25.72 -17.96 4.62
CA LEU A 39 25.70 -18.73 3.39
C LEU A 39 24.75 -18.01 2.41
N GLU A 40 25.25 -17.61 1.25
CA GLU A 40 24.45 -16.90 0.26
C GLU A 40 24.51 -17.57 -1.10
N GLY A 41 23.42 -17.42 -1.86
CA GLY A 41 23.34 -17.87 -3.24
C GLY A 41 22.22 -17.21 -4.00
N THR A 42 22.34 -17.12 -5.32
CA THR A 42 21.33 -16.57 -6.21
C THR A 42 20.98 -17.58 -7.30
N ILE A 43 19.72 -17.93 -7.40
CA ILE A 43 19.17 -18.76 -8.47
C ILE A 43 18.43 -17.86 -9.46
N CYS A 44 18.87 -17.86 -10.72
CA CYS A 44 18.17 -17.21 -11.83
C CYS A 44 17.50 -18.26 -12.71
N VAL A 45 16.26 -17.95 -13.12
CA VAL A 45 15.45 -18.83 -13.95
C VAL A 45 14.78 -18.00 -15.03
N ASP A 46 14.85 -18.50 -16.27
CA ASP A 46 14.09 -17.96 -17.39
C ASP A 46 12.88 -18.86 -17.65
N LEU A 47 11.72 -18.27 -17.78
CA LEU A 47 10.46 -18.93 -18.10
C LEU A 47 10.04 -18.51 -19.52
N GLU A 48 9.71 -19.47 -20.38
CA GLU A 48 9.30 -19.18 -21.77
C GLU A 48 7.99 -18.42 -21.82
N SER A 49 7.07 -18.69 -20.91
CA SER A 49 5.78 -18.00 -20.78
C SER A 49 5.28 -18.06 -19.35
N VAL A 50 4.56 -17.01 -18.95
CA VAL A 50 3.90 -16.92 -17.64
C VAL A 50 2.50 -16.33 -17.79
N ARG A 51 1.59 -16.76 -16.92
CA ARG A 51 0.32 -16.07 -16.73
C ARG A 51 0.58 -14.86 -15.85
N LEU A 52 0.20 -13.67 -16.35
CA LEU A 52 0.40 -12.43 -15.62
C LEU A 52 -0.67 -12.27 -14.54
N TRP A 53 -0.25 -11.69 -13.43
CA TRP A 53 -1.11 -11.33 -12.30
C TRP A 53 -1.64 -9.91 -12.46
N ASP A 54 -2.94 -9.73 -12.31
CA ASP A 54 -3.63 -8.45 -12.18
C ASP A 54 -4.94 -8.62 -11.40
N ASN A 55 -5.72 -7.54 -11.22
CA ASN A 55 -6.98 -7.59 -10.48
C ASN A 55 -8.10 -8.41 -11.16
N HIS A 56 -7.99 -8.67 -12.46
CA HIS A 56 -8.95 -9.51 -13.19
C HIS A 56 -8.53 -10.97 -13.19
N ASN A 57 -7.23 -11.21 -13.12
CA ASN A 57 -6.64 -12.54 -13.12
C ASN A 57 -5.50 -12.61 -12.08
N PRO A 58 -5.83 -12.72 -10.80
CA PRO A 58 -4.83 -12.80 -9.75
C PRO A 58 -4.17 -14.19 -9.71
N TYR A 59 -3.43 -14.52 -10.79
CA TYR A 59 -2.79 -15.82 -10.92
C TYR A 59 -1.48 -15.87 -10.15
N LEU A 60 -1.41 -16.77 -9.18
CA LEU A 60 -0.22 -17.05 -8.39
C LEU A 60 0.35 -18.42 -8.72
N TYR A 61 1.66 -18.52 -8.65
CA TYR A 61 2.45 -19.74 -8.74
C TYR A 61 2.96 -20.11 -7.36
N HIS A 62 3.07 -21.41 -7.06
CA HIS A 62 3.62 -21.90 -5.80
C HIS A 62 5.13 -22.09 -5.93
N ALA A 63 5.89 -21.28 -5.19
CA ALA A 63 7.34 -21.33 -5.14
C ALA A 63 7.77 -21.93 -3.80
N TYR A 64 8.71 -22.89 -3.85
CA TYR A 64 9.28 -23.50 -2.67
C TYR A 64 10.79 -23.30 -2.67
N VAL A 65 11.31 -22.85 -1.53
CA VAL A 65 12.74 -22.86 -1.27
C VAL A 65 13.03 -23.99 -0.28
N GLU A 66 13.80 -24.98 -0.69
CA GLU A 66 14.24 -26.08 0.15
C GLU A 66 15.68 -25.85 0.60
N LEU A 67 15.96 -26.01 1.88
CA LEU A 67 17.33 -26.05 2.39
C LEU A 67 17.65 -27.49 2.77
N LYS A 68 18.71 -28.04 2.19
CA LYS A 68 19.20 -29.41 2.45
C LYS A 68 20.57 -29.36 3.11
N ALA A 69 20.72 -30.15 4.16
CA ALA A 69 21.99 -30.34 4.84
C ALA A 69 22.99 -31.12 3.95
N GLU A 70 24.26 -31.19 4.37
CA GLU A 70 25.34 -31.88 3.62
C GLU A 70 25.05 -33.38 3.37
N ASP A 71 24.31 -34.03 4.26
CA ASP A 71 23.87 -35.43 4.11
C ASP A 71 22.66 -35.60 3.19
N GLY A 72 22.14 -34.50 2.60
CA GLY A 72 20.99 -34.50 1.73
C GLY A 72 19.65 -34.45 2.46
N SER A 73 19.62 -34.48 3.79
CA SER A 73 18.39 -34.36 4.56
C SER A 73 17.76 -32.97 4.39
N LEU A 74 16.43 -32.92 4.31
CA LEU A 74 15.66 -31.67 4.23
C LEU A 74 15.65 -30.98 5.60
N ALA A 75 16.27 -29.79 5.68
CA ALA A 75 16.34 -28.99 6.89
C ALA A 75 15.16 -28.01 7.01
N GLU A 76 14.77 -27.38 5.91
CA GLU A 76 13.71 -26.36 5.91
C GLU A 76 13.03 -26.27 4.53
N VAL A 77 11.72 -25.96 4.52
CA VAL A 77 10.96 -25.58 3.32
C VAL A 77 10.27 -24.27 3.56
N ILE A 78 10.51 -23.30 2.68
CA ILE A 78 9.93 -21.97 2.74
C ILE A 78 8.99 -21.82 1.53
N PRO A 79 7.67 -21.85 1.73
CA PRO A 79 6.71 -21.62 0.65
C PRO A 79 6.50 -20.12 0.39
N TYR A 80 6.31 -19.76 -0.88
CA TYR A 80 5.84 -18.46 -1.32
C TYR A 80 4.82 -18.63 -2.45
N ASP A 81 3.78 -17.80 -2.44
CA ASP A 81 2.93 -17.61 -3.61
C ASP A 81 3.41 -16.37 -4.35
N ILE A 82 3.75 -16.52 -5.63
CA ILE A 82 4.33 -15.45 -6.44
C ILE A 82 3.53 -15.23 -7.73
N GLY A 83 3.27 -13.97 -8.05
CA GLY A 83 2.66 -13.56 -9.30
C GLY A 83 3.67 -12.80 -10.19
N PHE A 84 3.54 -12.97 -11.48
CA PHE A 84 4.35 -12.25 -12.46
C PHE A 84 3.59 -11.05 -12.98
N ARG A 85 4.17 -9.87 -12.85
CA ARG A 85 3.61 -8.62 -13.35
C ARG A 85 4.71 -7.63 -13.67
N ARG A 86 4.40 -6.65 -14.53
CA ARG A 86 5.28 -5.53 -14.82
C ARG A 86 4.50 -4.23 -14.66
N ILE A 87 5.01 -3.32 -13.83
CA ILE A 87 4.54 -1.96 -13.71
C ILE A 87 5.60 -1.01 -14.26
N GLU A 88 5.18 -0.02 -15.03
CA GLU A 88 6.09 0.92 -15.69
C GLU A 88 5.40 2.24 -15.98
N ILE A 89 6.19 3.31 -16.10
CA ILE A 89 5.73 4.61 -16.56
C ILE A 89 6.25 4.79 -17.99
N ILE A 90 5.32 4.96 -18.94
CA ILE A 90 5.63 5.25 -20.35
C ILE A 90 4.91 6.55 -20.69
N ASP A 91 5.65 7.55 -21.19
CA ASP A 91 5.11 8.85 -21.58
C ASP A 91 4.25 9.49 -20.45
N LYS A 92 4.69 9.33 -19.19
CA LYS A 92 4.04 9.85 -17.97
C LYS A 92 2.69 9.19 -17.65
N VAL A 93 2.42 8.01 -18.20
CA VAL A 93 1.26 7.18 -17.91
C VAL A 93 1.72 5.88 -17.26
N VAL A 94 1.03 5.44 -16.22
CA VAL A 94 1.34 4.17 -15.52
C VAL A 94 0.65 3.01 -16.23
N TYR A 95 1.42 1.98 -16.51
CA TYR A 95 0.95 0.75 -17.11
C TYR A 95 1.23 -0.46 -16.21
N LEU A 96 0.25 -1.34 -16.09
CA LEU A 96 0.41 -2.66 -15.51
C LEU A 96 0.22 -3.70 -16.63
N ASN A 97 1.24 -4.52 -16.87
CA ASN A 97 1.21 -5.54 -17.92
C ASN A 97 0.87 -4.98 -19.31
N GLY A 98 1.32 -3.75 -19.59
CA GLY A 98 1.05 -3.05 -20.87
C GLY A 98 -0.34 -2.44 -21.00
N LYS A 99 -1.18 -2.50 -19.96
CA LYS A 99 -2.48 -1.82 -19.90
C LYS A 99 -2.40 -0.62 -18.96
N ARG A 100 -3.02 0.51 -19.36
CA ARG A 100 -3.11 1.68 -18.48
C ARG A 100 -3.76 1.30 -17.15
N LEU A 101 -3.09 1.63 -16.05
CA LEU A 101 -3.58 1.36 -14.71
C LEU A 101 -4.61 2.40 -14.29
N VAL A 102 -5.74 1.97 -13.76
CA VAL A 102 -6.73 2.84 -13.11
C VAL A 102 -6.87 2.40 -11.66
N ILE A 103 -6.76 3.35 -10.75
CA ILE A 103 -6.88 3.16 -9.31
C ILE A 103 -8.30 3.52 -8.89
N THR A 104 -9.05 2.53 -8.44
CA THR A 104 -10.34 2.66 -7.75
C THR A 104 -10.12 2.25 -6.30
N GLY A 105 -9.44 3.14 -5.55
CA GLY A 105 -8.83 2.81 -4.27
C GLY A 105 -9.53 3.37 -3.05
N VAL A 106 -9.14 2.83 -1.90
CA VAL A 106 -9.50 3.32 -0.56
C VAL A 106 -8.28 3.35 0.35
N ASN A 107 -8.26 4.27 1.30
CA ASN A 107 -7.36 4.25 2.44
C ASN A 107 -7.93 3.31 3.49
N ARG A 108 -7.13 2.43 4.09
CA ARG A 108 -7.63 1.46 5.05
C ARG A 108 -6.86 1.51 6.36
N HIS A 109 -7.56 1.83 7.44
CA HIS A 109 -7.12 1.53 8.79
C HIS A 109 -7.48 0.11 9.20
N GLU A 110 -6.61 -0.56 9.98
CA GLU A 110 -6.96 -1.79 10.68
C GLU A 110 -7.87 -1.45 11.85
N TRP A 111 -9.18 -1.78 11.75
CA TRP A 111 -10.15 -1.44 12.77
C TRP A 111 -11.23 -2.50 12.95
N ASN A 112 -11.65 -2.69 14.19
CA ASN A 112 -12.81 -3.48 14.59
C ASN A 112 -13.57 -2.74 15.70
N ALA A 113 -14.88 -2.66 15.57
CA ALA A 113 -15.73 -1.91 16.49
C ALA A 113 -15.65 -2.36 17.96
N ARG A 114 -15.19 -3.59 18.25
CA ARG A 114 -15.11 -4.12 19.62
C ARG A 114 -13.70 -4.17 20.16
N THR A 115 -12.71 -4.34 19.31
CA THR A 115 -11.30 -4.57 19.70
C THR A 115 -10.36 -3.45 19.24
N GLY A 116 -10.90 -2.39 18.62
CA GLY A 116 -10.11 -1.27 18.10
C GLY A 116 -9.14 -1.73 17.03
N ARG A 117 -7.86 -1.43 17.19
CA ARG A 117 -6.80 -1.80 16.24
C ARG A 117 -6.40 -3.29 16.25
N CYS A 118 -6.93 -4.08 17.19
CA CYS A 118 -6.69 -5.52 17.25
C CYS A 118 -7.69 -6.25 16.37
N ILE A 119 -7.37 -6.41 15.08
CA ILE A 119 -8.21 -7.13 14.13
C ILE A 119 -7.74 -8.57 13.93
N GLY A 120 -8.65 -9.40 13.42
CA GLY A 120 -8.37 -10.80 13.07
C GLY A 120 -8.54 -11.10 11.59
N ILE A 121 -8.28 -12.34 11.23
CA ILE A 121 -8.38 -12.85 9.85
C ILE A 121 -9.78 -12.63 9.27
N GLU A 122 -10.83 -12.85 10.07
CA GLU A 122 -12.21 -12.69 9.60
C GLU A 122 -12.58 -11.22 9.31
N ASP A 123 -11.98 -10.27 10.02
CA ASP A 123 -12.12 -8.86 9.72
C ASP A 123 -11.51 -8.53 8.36
N MET A 124 -10.29 -9.02 8.10
CA MET A 124 -9.59 -8.83 6.83
C MET A 124 -10.35 -9.45 5.66
N LYS A 125 -10.88 -10.68 5.82
CA LYS A 125 -11.72 -11.33 4.80
C LYS A 125 -12.99 -10.53 4.51
N ALA A 126 -13.62 -9.98 5.55
CA ALA A 126 -14.80 -9.15 5.38
C ALA A 126 -14.48 -7.86 4.61
N ASP A 127 -13.34 -7.24 4.89
CA ASP A 127 -12.87 -6.05 4.18
C ASP A 127 -12.59 -6.35 2.70
N ILE A 128 -11.83 -7.40 2.37
CA ILE A 128 -11.59 -7.86 0.99
C ILE A 128 -12.91 -8.12 0.27
N SER A 129 -13.83 -8.85 0.90
CA SER A 129 -15.12 -9.19 0.31
C SER A 129 -15.95 -7.92 0.04
N CYS A 130 -15.88 -6.93 0.92
CA CYS A 130 -16.52 -5.63 0.73
C CYS A 130 -15.91 -4.87 -0.44
N MET A 131 -14.59 -4.82 -0.54
CA MET A 131 -13.88 -4.15 -1.63
C MET A 131 -14.24 -4.77 -2.98
N LEU A 132 -14.17 -6.08 -3.11
CA LEU A 132 -14.44 -6.79 -4.37
C LEU A 132 -15.88 -6.58 -4.88
N ARG A 133 -16.90 -6.67 -3.99
CA ARG A 133 -18.30 -6.46 -4.39
C ARG A 133 -18.64 -5.02 -4.73
N ASN A 134 -17.78 -4.06 -4.32
CA ASN A 134 -17.97 -2.63 -4.57
C ASN A 134 -16.99 -2.07 -5.61
N ASN A 135 -16.32 -2.94 -6.39
CA ASN A 135 -15.40 -2.57 -7.47
C ASN A 135 -14.17 -1.77 -7.01
N ILE A 136 -13.80 -1.90 -5.74
CA ILE A 136 -12.57 -1.33 -5.20
C ILE A 136 -11.43 -2.28 -5.58
N ASN A 137 -10.44 -1.78 -6.32
CA ASN A 137 -9.32 -2.58 -6.81
C ASN A 137 -8.00 -2.31 -6.07
N SER A 138 -7.96 -1.29 -5.22
CA SER A 138 -6.71 -0.84 -4.61
C SER A 138 -6.91 -0.42 -3.16
N VAL A 139 -5.87 -0.60 -2.35
CA VAL A 139 -5.81 -0.15 -0.96
C VAL A 139 -4.49 0.55 -0.68
N ARG A 140 -4.54 1.69 0.02
CA ARG A 140 -3.38 2.29 0.68
C ARG A 140 -3.45 1.92 2.16
N THR A 141 -2.37 1.33 2.68
CA THR A 141 -2.27 0.96 4.10
C THR A 141 -1.94 2.20 4.90
N CYS A 142 -2.95 2.89 5.40
CA CYS A 142 -2.77 4.17 6.07
C CYS A 142 -2.68 4.02 7.59
N HIS A 143 -1.71 4.60 8.27
CA HIS A 143 -0.44 5.16 7.78
C HIS A 143 0.71 4.35 8.36
N TYR A 144 0.69 3.05 8.08
CA TYR A 144 1.59 2.02 8.62
C TYR A 144 1.42 0.73 7.82
N PRO A 145 2.39 -0.19 7.85
CA PRO A 145 2.19 -1.52 7.31
C PRO A 145 1.08 -2.26 8.05
N ASP A 146 0.15 -2.85 7.30
CA ASP A 146 -0.88 -3.74 7.82
C ASP A 146 -0.28 -5.07 8.28
N GLN A 147 -1.07 -5.92 8.95
CA GLN A 147 -0.64 -7.25 9.37
C GLN A 147 -0.27 -8.12 8.17
N ILE A 148 0.73 -8.98 8.33
CA ILE A 148 1.26 -9.85 7.26
C ILE A 148 0.17 -10.63 6.50
N PRO A 149 -0.86 -11.24 7.13
CA PRO A 149 -1.90 -11.96 6.39
C PRO A 149 -2.69 -11.11 5.40
N TRP A 150 -2.78 -9.79 5.62
CA TRP A 150 -3.46 -8.86 4.72
C TRP A 150 -2.88 -8.90 3.31
N TYR A 151 -1.55 -8.89 3.21
CA TYR A 151 -0.86 -8.88 1.91
C TYR A 151 -1.06 -10.18 1.14
N TYR A 152 -1.03 -11.34 1.81
CA TYR A 152 -1.37 -12.62 1.18
C TYR A 152 -2.81 -12.62 0.64
N MET A 153 -3.75 -12.08 1.40
CA MET A 153 -5.14 -11.97 0.95
C MET A 153 -5.29 -10.99 -0.24
N CYS A 154 -4.52 -9.91 -0.28
CA CYS A 154 -4.48 -9.01 -1.42
C CYS A 154 -3.86 -9.67 -2.66
N ASP A 155 -2.79 -10.47 -2.48
CA ASP A 155 -2.18 -11.24 -3.56
C ASP A 155 -3.20 -12.20 -4.20
N ASP A 156 -3.96 -12.93 -3.37
CA ASP A 156 -5.00 -13.89 -3.81
C ASP A 156 -6.20 -13.21 -4.45
N ALA A 157 -6.61 -12.07 -3.90
CA ALA A 157 -7.83 -11.37 -4.32
C ALA A 157 -7.62 -10.45 -5.54
N GLY A 158 -6.37 -10.14 -5.91
CA GLY A 158 -6.08 -9.17 -6.95
C GLY A 158 -6.33 -7.72 -6.52
N ILE A 159 -6.16 -7.41 -5.23
CA ILE A 159 -6.22 -6.05 -4.72
C ILE A 159 -4.82 -5.43 -4.80
N TYR A 160 -4.69 -4.33 -5.52
CA TYR A 160 -3.44 -3.58 -5.59
C TYR A 160 -3.14 -2.89 -4.26
N VAL A 161 -1.89 -2.93 -3.84
CA VAL A 161 -1.48 -2.34 -2.57
C VAL A 161 -0.48 -1.20 -2.79
N MET A 162 -0.78 -0.07 -2.17
CA MET A 162 0.19 0.97 -1.85
C MET A 162 0.61 0.75 -0.40
N ALA A 163 1.78 0.11 -0.23
CA ALA A 163 2.29 -0.24 1.10
C ALA A 163 3.00 0.95 1.73
N GLU A 164 2.43 1.48 2.82
CA GLU A 164 2.94 2.70 3.42
C GLU A 164 3.89 2.42 4.58
N THR A 165 4.98 3.16 4.58
CA THR A 165 5.95 3.18 5.67
C THR A 165 5.34 3.85 6.89
N ASN A 166 5.56 3.30 8.08
CA ASN A 166 5.07 3.88 9.34
C ASN A 166 5.80 5.19 9.67
N LEU A 167 5.39 6.25 9.00
CA LEU A 167 5.89 7.60 9.19
C LEU A 167 4.75 8.59 9.06
N GLU A 168 4.45 9.30 10.15
CA GLU A 168 3.56 10.44 10.18
C GLU A 168 4.00 11.42 11.26
N SER A 169 4.05 12.69 10.91
CA SER A 169 4.40 13.78 11.83
C SER A 169 3.49 15.00 11.62
N HIS A 170 2.21 14.74 11.36
CA HIS A 170 1.17 15.73 11.03
C HIS A 170 1.15 16.93 12.00
N GLY A 171 1.35 16.69 13.30
CA GLY A 171 1.39 17.77 14.28
C GLY A 171 2.45 18.84 14.01
N SER A 172 3.61 18.46 13.41
CA SER A 172 4.60 19.43 12.95
C SER A 172 4.27 19.97 11.54
N PHE A 173 3.68 19.10 10.67
CA PHE A 173 3.25 19.48 9.34
C PHE A 173 2.22 20.62 9.33
N GLN A 174 1.30 20.64 10.28
CA GLN A 174 0.32 21.71 10.47
C GLN A 174 0.92 23.07 10.79
N LYS A 175 2.20 23.14 11.13
CA LYS A 175 2.94 24.37 11.33
C LYS A 175 3.48 24.96 10.02
N LEU A 176 3.30 24.29 8.89
CA LEU A 176 3.72 24.75 7.60
C LEU A 176 3.12 26.12 7.28
N GLY A 177 3.97 27.10 6.94
CA GLY A 177 3.56 28.48 6.69
C GLY A 177 3.30 29.34 7.94
N ALA A 178 3.16 28.75 9.13
CA ALA A 178 3.00 29.48 10.39
C ALA A 178 4.30 29.54 11.20
N ILE A 179 5.17 28.55 11.03
CA ILE A 179 6.49 28.46 11.68
C ILE A 179 7.51 28.13 10.59
N GLU A 180 8.77 28.49 10.81
CA GLU A 180 9.84 28.17 9.87
C GLU A 180 9.87 26.67 9.53
N PRO A 181 10.16 26.30 8.27
CA PRO A 181 10.20 24.91 7.82
C PRO A 181 11.13 24.00 8.66
N SER A 182 12.18 24.55 9.26
CA SER A 182 13.09 23.84 10.18
C SER A 182 12.40 23.22 11.40
N CYS A 183 11.19 23.67 11.73
CA CYS A 183 10.36 23.07 12.78
C CYS A 183 9.50 21.89 12.29
N ASN A 184 9.46 21.62 10.99
CA ASN A 184 8.69 20.53 10.41
C ASN A 184 9.54 19.26 10.35
N VAL A 185 9.00 18.17 10.92
CA VAL A 185 9.67 16.87 11.05
C VAL A 185 9.20 15.95 9.90
N PRO A 186 10.09 15.10 9.32
CA PRO A 186 11.53 15.03 9.54
C PRO A 186 12.31 16.12 8.79
N GLY A 187 11.80 16.60 7.64
CA GLY A 187 12.46 17.61 6.81
C GLY A 187 13.89 17.21 6.45
N SER A 188 14.83 18.08 6.76
CA SER A 188 16.28 17.85 6.64
C SER A 188 16.94 17.87 8.02
N ILE A 189 16.31 17.31 9.04
CA ILE A 189 16.81 17.26 10.42
C ILE A 189 17.59 15.95 10.62
N PRO A 190 18.95 15.98 10.68
CA PRO A 190 19.78 14.77 10.63
C PRO A 190 19.46 13.74 11.73
N GLN A 191 18.92 14.18 12.86
CA GLN A 191 18.56 13.31 13.98
C GLN A 191 17.41 12.34 13.66
N TRP A 192 16.59 12.62 12.64
CA TRP A 192 15.48 11.78 12.24
C TRP A 192 15.84 10.80 11.10
N ARG A 193 16.93 11.06 10.38
CA ARG A 193 17.31 10.33 9.17
C ARG A 193 17.37 8.81 9.36
N ASP A 194 18.08 8.35 10.39
CA ASP A 194 18.24 6.91 10.63
C ASP A 194 16.89 6.26 11.01
N ALA A 195 16.07 6.96 11.81
CA ALA A 195 14.76 6.45 12.22
C ALA A 195 13.80 6.29 11.04
N VAL A 196 13.76 7.24 10.10
CA VAL A 196 12.87 7.15 8.93
C VAL A 196 13.39 6.11 7.92
N LEU A 197 14.70 6.01 7.73
CA LEU A 197 15.32 4.99 6.88
C LEU A 197 15.08 3.58 7.41
N GLU A 198 15.17 3.37 8.74
CA GLU A 198 14.89 2.06 9.34
C GLU A 198 13.44 1.63 9.08
N ARG A 199 12.49 2.55 9.19
CA ARG A 199 11.07 2.28 8.89
C ARG A 199 10.85 1.90 7.43
N ALA A 200 11.50 2.60 6.49
CA ALA A 200 11.49 2.25 5.06
C ALA A 200 12.07 0.86 4.81
N LYS A 201 13.22 0.56 5.43
CA LYS A 201 13.87 -0.76 5.34
C LYS A 201 12.97 -1.87 5.87
N ASN A 202 12.36 -1.67 7.04
CA ASN A 202 11.46 -2.66 7.64
C ASN A 202 10.25 -2.92 6.76
N ASN A 203 9.64 -1.88 6.19
CA ASN A 203 8.53 -2.04 5.25
C ASN A 203 8.96 -2.86 4.03
N PHE A 204 10.05 -2.48 3.37
CA PHE A 204 10.54 -3.19 2.19
C PHE A 204 10.92 -4.64 2.49
N GLU A 205 11.80 -4.86 3.48
CA GLU A 205 12.36 -6.20 3.75
C GLU A 205 11.30 -7.20 4.21
N THR A 206 10.25 -6.73 4.90
CA THR A 206 9.13 -7.57 5.33
C THR A 206 8.20 -7.94 4.18
N PHE A 207 7.88 -6.99 3.29
CA PHE A 207 6.78 -7.16 2.34
C PHE A 207 7.21 -7.26 0.87
N LYS A 208 8.51 -7.20 0.55
CA LYS A 208 9.03 -7.18 -0.84
C LYS A 208 8.60 -8.36 -1.71
N ASN A 209 8.22 -9.49 -1.12
CA ASN A 209 7.82 -10.69 -1.87
C ASN A 209 6.33 -10.71 -2.27
N HIS A 210 5.53 -9.75 -1.80
CA HIS A 210 4.10 -9.69 -2.14
C HIS A 210 3.87 -9.12 -3.53
N THR A 211 3.10 -9.84 -4.33
CA THR A 211 2.80 -9.49 -5.72
C THR A 211 1.86 -8.29 -5.82
N SER A 212 0.91 -8.17 -4.91
CA SER A 212 -0.10 -7.11 -4.85
C SER A 212 0.49 -5.71 -4.65
N ILE A 213 1.66 -5.59 -4.01
CA ILE A 213 2.31 -4.30 -3.80
C ILE A 213 2.80 -3.76 -5.14
N LEU A 214 2.17 -2.69 -5.62
CA LEU A 214 2.58 -1.96 -6.82
C LEU A 214 3.34 -0.68 -6.47
N PHE A 215 3.08 -0.12 -5.29
CA PHE A 215 3.63 1.16 -4.86
C PHE A 215 4.20 1.06 -3.44
N TRP A 216 5.36 1.66 -3.24
CA TRP A 216 5.93 1.95 -1.93
C TRP A 216 5.62 3.39 -1.56
N SER A 217 4.88 3.60 -0.48
CA SER A 217 4.64 4.94 0.04
C SER A 217 5.61 5.26 1.17
N LEU A 218 6.23 6.43 1.12
CA LEU A 218 7.27 6.84 2.07
C LEU A 218 6.70 7.24 3.43
N GLY A 219 5.41 7.49 3.52
CA GLY A 219 4.71 7.88 4.73
C GLY A 219 3.57 8.82 4.45
N ASN A 220 3.10 9.51 5.49
CA ASN A 220 1.98 10.43 5.47
C ASN A 220 2.32 11.75 6.13
N GLU A 221 1.83 12.85 5.57
CA GLU A 221 1.79 14.19 6.13
C GLU A 221 3.01 14.60 6.98
N SER A 222 4.19 14.33 6.45
CA SER A 222 5.48 14.66 7.04
C SER A 222 6.28 15.55 6.07
N TYR A 223 6.94 16.58 6.56
CA TYR A 223 7.55 17.58 5.70
C TYR A 223 8.69 16.99 4.86
N ALA A 224 8.59 17.12 3.54
CA ALA A 224 9.59 16.65 2.59
C ALA A 224 10.92 17.41 2.74
N GLY A 225 12.00 16.67 2.73
CA GLY A 225 13.37 17.16 2.84
C GLY A 225 14.36 16.01 2.60
N ASP A 226 15.63 16.23 2.97
CA ASP A 226 16.73 15.26 2.75
C ASP A 226 16.45 13.88 3.36
N ASP A 227 15.69 13.83 4.45
CA ASP A 227 15.39 12.56 5.15
C ASP A 227 14.40 11.71 4.34
N ILE A 228 13.36 12.33 3.77
CA ILE A 228 12.41 11.66 2.89
C ILE A 228 13.06 11.30 1.54
N GLU A 229 13.91 12.19 1.00
CA GLU A 229 14.69 11.89 -0.21
C GLU A 229 15.57 10.65 0.01
N ALA A 230 16.21 10.50 1.17
CA ALA A 230 16.99 9.32 1.49
C ALA A 230 16.15 8.03 1.52
N MET A 231 14.89 8.08 1.96
CA MET A 231 13.97 6.95 1.86
C MET A 231 13.66 6.62 0.39
N ASN A 232 13.40 7.64 -0.43
CA ASN A 232 13.16 7.45 -1.87
C ASN A 232 14.37 6.78 -2.55
N VAL A 233 15.59 7.26 -2.27
CA VAL A 233 16.83 6.68 -2.77
C VAL A 233 16.97 5.21 -2.36
N TYR A 234 16.65 4.88 -1.11
CA TYR A 234 16.70 3.50 -0.63
C TYR A 234 15.80 2.57 -1.46
N PHE A 235 14.54 2.95 -1.73
CA PHE A 235 13.65 2.13 -2.57
C PHE A 235 14.13 2.04 -4.01
N ALA A 236 14.60 3.16 -4.60
CA ALA A 236 15.13 3.19 -5.96
C ALA A 236 16.36 2.27 -6.13
N GLU A 237 17.25 2.19 -5.13
CA GLU A 237 18.42 1.31 -5.13
C GLU A 237 18.06 -0.19 -5.13
N LYS A 238 16.87 -0.56 -4.64
CA LYS A 238 16.40 -1.96 -4.66
C LYS A 238 16.13 -2.48 -6.07
N LYS A 239 15.79 -1.59 -7.01
CA LYS A 239 15.52 -1.92 -8.43
C LYS A 239 14.50 -3.06 -8.58
N ASP A 240 13.48 -3.07 -7.72
CA ASP A 240 12.45 -4.12 -7.71
C ASP A 240 11.32 -3.86 -8.72
N GLY A 241 11.39 -2.75 -9.45
CA GLY A 241 10.46 -2.34 -10.49
C GLY A 241 9.16 -1.72 -9.99
N ARG A 242 8.99 -1.56 -8.67
CA ARG A 242 7.83 -0.87 -8.09
C ARG A 242 8.03 0.63 -8.08
N LEU A 243 6.92 1.37 -8.08
CA LEU A 243 6.93 2.83 -8.08
C LEU A 243 6.88 3.36 -6.64
N VAL A 244 7.47 4.53 -6.43
CA VAL A 244 7.50 5.20 -5.12
C VAL A 244 6.52 6.35 -5.11
N HIS A 245 5.79 6.49 -4.01
CA HIS A 245 4.79 7.53 -3.78
C HIS A 245 5.14 8.37 -2.56
N TYR A 246 4.93 9.69 -2.66
CA TYR A 246 4.93 10.61 -1.52
C TYR A 246 4.26 11.94 -1.86
N GLU A 247 3.30 12.42 -1.04
CA GLU A 247 2.49 13.61 -1.33
C GLU A 247 3.15 14.92 -0.91
N SER A 248 3.95 14.93 0.16
CA SER A 248 4.44 16.20 0.73
C SER A 248 5.51 16.91 -0.11
N ALA A 249 5.99 16.30 -1.19
CA ALA A 249 6.77 16.99 -2.22
C ALA A 249 5.98 18.18 -2.84
N TYR A 250 4.64 18.13 -2.76
CA TYR A 250 3.79 19.28 -3.15
C TYR A 250 4.07 20.54 -2.33
N TYR A 251 4.37 20.40 -1.05
CA TYR A 251 4.62 21.52 -0.14
C TYR A 251 6.08 21.99 -0.14
N ASN A 252 7.01 21.15 -0.63
CA ASN A 252 8.42 21.49 -0.79
C ASN A 252 8.91 21.15 -2.19
N ARG A 253 8.65 22.06 -3.12
CA ARG A 253 8.92 21.85 -4.55
C ARG A 253 10.41 21.74 -4.91
N ALA A 254 11.31 22.04 -3.97
CA ALA A 254 12.74 21.76 -4.17
C ALA A 254 13.04 20.27 -4.37
N TYR A 255 12.16 19.40 -3.87
CA TYR A 255 12.27 17.94 -3.95
C TYR A 255 11.30 17.30 -4.96
N GLU A 256 10.59 18.09 -5.76
CA GLU A 256 9.56 17.55 -6.67
C GLU A 256 10.11 16.56 -7.71
N ASP A 257 11.37 16.70 -8.11
CA ASP A 257 12.00 15.85 -9.12
C ASP A 257 12.73 14.64 -8.50
N THR A 258 12.99 14.63 -7.19
CA THR A 258 13.79 13.62 -6.50
C THR A 258 13.00 12.74 -5.54
N ILE A 259 11.78 13.14 -5.17
CA ILE A 259 10.89 12.38 -4.31
C ILE A 259 9.62 12.03 -5.08
N SER A 260 9.17 10.77 -5.00
CA SER A 260 7.97 10.23 -5.64
C SER A 260 8.05 10.15 -7.17
N ASP A 261 7.50 9.08 -7.73
CA ASP A 261 7.30 8.89 -9.17
C ASP A 261 6.00 9.57 -9.67
N PHE A 262 5.20 10.10 -8.75
CA PHE A 262 3.89 10.70 -8.99
C PHE A 262 3.86 12.16 -8.59
N GLU A 263 3.07 12.98 -9.30
CA GLU A 263 2.42 14.13 -8.68
C GLU A 263 1.22 13.60 -7.90
N THR A 264 1.13 14.02 -6.65
CA THR A 264 0.07 13.56 -5.76
C THR A 264 -0.27 14.66 -4.77
N ARG A 265 -1.55 14.76 -4.47
CA ARG A 265 -2.07 15.77 -3.53
C ARG A 265 -3.19 15.13 -2.71
N MET A 266 -3.40 15.68 -1.54
CA MET A 266 -4.55 15.35 -0.70
C MET A 266 -5.66 16.34 -0.98
N TYR A 267 -6.88 15.85 -1.13
CA TYR A 267 -8.12 16.63 -1.22
C TYR A 267 -8.12 17.73 -2.30
N ALA A 268 -7.27 17.62 -3.33
CA ALA A 268 -7.30 18.50 -4.46
C ALA A 268 -8.65 18.40 -5.18
N LYS A 269 -9.24 19.54 -5.52
CA LYS A 269 -10.51 19.57 -6.27
C LYS A 269 -10.29 19.12 -7.72
N PRO A 270 -11.34 18.69 -8.43
CA PRO A 270 -11.21 18.31 -9.85
C PRO A 270 -10.53 19.40 -10.70
N GLU A 271 -10.84 20.67 -10.42
CA GLU A 271 -10.26 21.83 -11.13
C GLU A 271 -8.75 21.96 -10.87
N ASP A 272 -8.28 21.70 -9.65
CA ASP A 272 -6.84 21.72 -9.30
C ASP A 272 -6.06 20.60 -9.98
N VAL A 273 -6.71 19.41 -10.12
CA VAL A 273 -6.16 18.28 -10.87
C VAL A 273 -6.05 18.64 -12.35
N GLU A 274 -7.12 19.21 -12.94
CA GLU A 274 -7.12 19.67 -14.33
C GLU A 274 -6.09 20.75 -14.58
N GLU A 275 -5.91 21.68 -13.66
CA GLU A 275 -4.88 22.73 -13.76
C GLU A 275 -3.49 22.12 -13.91
N TYR A 276 -3.13 21.14 -13.06
CA TYR A 276 -1.84 20.46 -13.19
C TYR A 276 -1.72 19.72 -14.54
N LEU A 277 -2.74 18.97 -14.93
CA LEU A 277 -2.72 18.14 -16.15
C LEU A 277 -2.67 18.95 -17.45
N ASN A 278 -3.16 20.19 -17.42
CA ASN A 278 -3.12 21.11 -18.57
C ASN A 278 -1.83 21.98 -18.63
N ASN A 279 -1.04 22.03 -17.55
CA ASN A 279 0.12 22.93 -17.44
C ASN A 279 1.46 22.19 -17.54
N SER A 280 1.69 21.47 -18.64
CA SER A 280 2.93 20.73 -18.91
C SER A 280 3.32 19.77 -17.76
N PRO A 281 2.45 18.83 -17.40
CA PRO A 281 2.65 17.91 -16.28
C PRO A 281 3.95 17.13 -16.43
N LYS A 282 4.68 16.95 -15.34
CA LYS A 282 5.96 16.21 -15.32
C LYS A 282 5.77 14.71 -15.04
N LYS A 283 4.82 14.38 -14.20
CA LYS A 283 4.61 13.03 -13.62
C LYS A 283 3.16 12.58 -13.78
N PRO A 284 2.88 11.26 -13.78
CA PRO A 284 1.51 10.77 -13.63
C PRO A 284 0.89 11.27 -12.33
N TYR A 285 -0.43 11.45 -12.33
CA TYR A 285 -1.16 12.03 -11.21
C TYR A 285 -2.06 11.00 -10.51
N ILE A 286 -1.96 10.93 -9.19
CA ILE A 286 -2.90 10.20 -8.33
C ILE A 286 -3.33 11.05 -7.14
N LEU A 287 -4.51 10.77 -6.58
CA LEU A 287 -4.95 11.34 -5.31
C LEU A 287 -4.74 10.30 -4.21
N CYS A 288 -3.76 10.51 -3.32
CA CYS A 288 -3.53 9.57 -2.22
C CYS A 288 -4.64 9.64 -1.17
N GLU A 289 -5.31 10.79 -1.06
CA GLU A 289 -6.52 10.97 -0.25
C GLU A 289 -7.48 11.94 -0.96
N PHE A 290 -8.75 11.54 -1.08
CA PHE A 290 -9.82 12.39 -1.60
C PHE A 290 -11.19 11.91 -1.11
N MET A 291 -12.24 12.66 -1.39
CA MET A 291 -13.63 12.29 -1.07
C MET A 291 -13.86 12.02 0.43
N HIS A 292 -13.26 12.81 1.31
CA HIS A 292 -13.36 12.69 2.76
C HIS A 292 -14.81 12.47 3.24
N ASP A 293 -15.14 11.21 3.65
CA ASP A 293 -16.50 10.79 3.97
C ASP A 293 -16.86 10.99 5.44
N MET A 294 -16.59 12.18 6.00
CA MET A 294 -16.89 12.48 7.39
C MET A 294 -18.42 12.46 7.62
N GLY A 295 -18.85 11.51 8.45
CA GLY A 295 -20.28 11.28 8.74
C GLY A 295 -21.04 10.71 7.53
N ASN A 296 -21.70 11.55 6.76
CA ASN A 296 -22.43 11.20 5.53
C ASN A 296 -22.25 12.31 4.49
N SER A 297 -21.01 12.73 4.29
CA SER A 297 -20.66 13.92 3.52
C SER A 297 -20.15 13.63 2.09
N MET A 298 -19.82 12.39 1.77
CA MET A 298 -19.33 12.04 0.45
C MET A 298 -20.38 12.31 -0.64
N GLY A 299 -19.94 12.90 -1.75
CA GLY A 299 -20.76 13.16 -2.93
C GLY A 299 -19.91 13.80 -4.04
N GLY A 300 -20.32 13.60 -5.30
CA GLY A 300 -19.63 14.18 -6.45
C GLY A 300 -18.41 13.39 -6.94
N LEU A 301 -18.27 12.11 -6.57
CA LEU A 301 -17.20 11.22 -7.05
C LEU A 301 -17.09 11.18 -8.58
N GLY A 302 -18.26 11.26 -9.26
CA GLY A 302 -18.30 11.29 -10.73
C GLY A 302 -17.51 12.44 -11.37
N SER A 303 -17.27 13.55 -10.66
CA SER A 303 -16.46 14.65 -11.17
C SER A 303 -14.98 14.28 -11.27
N TYR A 304 -14.47 13.51 -10.32
CA TYR A 304 -13.10 12.97 -10.34
C TYR A 304 -12.97 11.83 -11.37
N MET A 305 -13.95 10.93 -11.41
CA MET A 305 -13.88 9.76 -12.29
C MET A 305 -13.88 10.14 -13.78
N LYS A 306 -14.60 11.20 -14.17
CA LYS A 306 -14.57 11.75 -15.53
C LYS A 306 -13.18 12.22 -15.99
N LEU A 307 -12.32 12.59 -15.05
CA LEU A 307 -10.95 13.00 -15.38
C LEU A 307 -10.11 11.83 -15.89
N ILE A 308 -10.44 10.60 -15.50
CA ILE A 308 -9.76 9.38 -15.98
C ILE A 308 -9.95 9.23 -17.49
N ASP A 309 -11.16 9.50 -18.00
CA ASP A 309 -11.46 9.41 -19.43
C ASP A 309 -10.89 10.59 -20.23
N LYS A 310 -10.67 11.72 -19.56
CA LYS A 310 -10.20 12.95 -20.18
C LYS A 310 -8.68 13.04 -20.25
N TYR A 311 -7.97 12.46 -19.29
CA TYR A 311 -6.53 12.60 -19.13
C TYR A 311 -5.86 11.26 -18.85
N ASP A 312 -5.06 10.76 -19.77
CA ASP A 312 -4.36 9.49 -19.61
C ASP A 312 -3.39 9.48 -18.42
N MET A 313 -2.84 10.62 -18.06
CA MET A 313 -1.94 10.79 -16.91
C MET A 313 -2.63 10.78 -15.55
N TYR A 314 -3.96 10.88 -15.48
CA TYR A 314 -4.71 10.81 -14.23
C TYR A 314 -5.16 9.38 -13.97
N HIS A 315 -4.71 8.81 -12.88
CA HIS A 315 -4.89 7.39 -12.55
C HIS A 315 -5.97 7.12 -11.51
N GLY A 316 -6.71 8.13 -11.04
CA GLY A 316 -7.69 8.00 -9.95
C GLY A 316 -7.07 8.24 -8.59
N GLY A 317 -7.47 7.49 -7.56
CA GLY A 317 -6.97 7.71 -6.20
C GLY A 317 -7.61 6.83 -5.14
N PHE A 318 -7.35 7.20 -3.87
CA PHE A 318 -7.77 6.46 -2.69
C PHE A 318 -8.72 7.30 -1.85
N ILE A 319 -9.98 6.85 -1.71
CA ILE A 319 -10.99 7.54 -0.87
C ILE A 319 -10.54 7.54 0.58
N TRP A 320 -10.69 8.65 1.28
CA TRP A 320 -10.55 8.77 2.71
C TRP A 320 -11.92 8.63 3.41
N ASP A 321 -12.19 7.55 4.16
CA ASP A 321 -11.43 6.33 4.18
C ASP A 321 -12.36 5.10 4.08
N PHE A 322 -11.86 3.90 4.33
CA PHE A 322 -12.63 2.67 4.17
C PHE A 322 -13.59 2.43 5.33
N ILE A 323 -13.13 2.57 6.60
CA ILE A 323 -13.89 2.14 7.77
C ILE A 323 -13.83 3.16 8.90
N ASP A 324 -14.98 3.48 9.49
CA ASP A 324 -15.05 4.32 10.70
C ASP A 324 -14.24 3.73 11.86
N GLN A 325 -13.56 4.58 12.62
CA GLN A 325 -12.84 4.21 13.84
C GLN A 325 -13.73 4.46 15.09
N ALA A 326 -14.88 3.80 15.13
CA ALA A 326 -15.81 3.87 16.27
C ALA A 326 -15.76 2.61 17.13
N ILE A 327 -16.10 2.75 18.41
CA ILE A 327 -16.15 1.64 19.39
C ILE A 327 -17.61 1.30 19.71
N MET A 328 -17.92 0.00 19.66
CA MET A 328 -19.23 -0.53 20.03
C MET A 328 -19.35 -0.64 21.55
N VAL A 329 -20.32 0.05 22.12
CA VAL A 329 -20.61 0.03 23.55
C VAL A 329 -22.08 -0.27 23.82
N LYS A 330 -22.39 -0.70 25.05
CA LYS A 330 -23.76 -0.79 25.54
C LYS A 330 -24.22 0.61 25.96
N ASP A 331 -25.25 1.12 25.31
CA ASP A 331 -25.91 2.35 25.76
C ASP A 331 -26.56 2.12 27.14
N PRO A 332 -26.24 2.93 28.15
CA PRO A 332 -26.70 2.67 29.53
C PRO A 332 -28.22 2.92 29.73
N VAL A 333 -28.85 3.65 28.82
CA VAL A 333 -30.29 3.97 28.90
C VAL A 333 -31.12 2.92 28.18
N THR A 334 -30.75 2.58 26.96
CA THR A 334 -31.51 1.67 26.11
C THR A 334 -31.09 0.22 26.18
N GLY A 335 -29.88 -0.07 26.69
CA GLY A 335 -29.26 -1.39 26.69
C GLY A 335 -28.86 -1.91 25.31
N LYS A 336 -28.99 -1.10 24.25
CA LYS A 336 -28.60 -1.47 22.89
C LYS A 336 -27.13 -1.27 22.64
N ASP A 337 -26.58 -2.03 21.68
CA ASP A 337 -25.26 -1.76 21.14
C ASP A 337 -25.31 -0.51 20.25
N VAL A 338 -24.41 0.44 20.49
CA VAL A 338 -24.29 1.69 19.75
C VAL A 338 -22.82 1.94 19.44
N LEU A 339 -22.54 2.54 18.29
CA LEU A 339 -21.22 3.02 17.92
C LEU A 339 -20.98 4.38 18.57
N ARG A 340 -19.83 4.55 19.19
CA ARG A 340 -19.37 5.82 19.76
C ARG A 340 -18.06 6.24 19.15
N TYR A 341 -17.90 7.53 18.98
CA TYR A 341 -16.79 8.18 18.30
C TYR A 341 -15.93 8.99 19.27
N GLY A 342 -14.89 9.63 18.79
CA GLY A 342 -14.07 10.52 19.60
C GLY A 342 -14.92 11.64 20.24
N GLY A 343 -14.66 11.93 21.51
CA GLY A 343 -15.44 12.88 22.31
C GLY A 343 -16.67 12.30 23.03
N ASP A 344 -17.19 11.15 22.59
CA ASP A 344 -18.33 10.48 23.23
C ASP A 344 -17.98 9.79 24.56
N PHE A 345 -16.70 9.74 24.91
CA PHE A 345 -16.16 9.10 26.11
C PHE A 345 -15.65 10.11 27.14
N ASP A 346 -16.04 11.39 27.04
CA ASP A 346 -15.48 12.50 27.81
C ASP A 346 -13.95 12.66 27.62
N ASP A 347 -13.42 12.12 26.52
CA ASP A 347 -12.02 12.19 26.13
C ASP A 347 -11.71 13.59 25.56
N LYS A 348 -10.70 14.24 26.16
CA LYS A 348 -10.23 15.57 25.72
C LYS A 348 -8.70 15.64 25.82
N PRO A 349 -8.01 16.13 24.76
CA PRO A 349 -8.56 16.55 23.46
C PRO A 349 -9.09 15.36 22.64
N ALA A 350 -10.04 15.62 21.73
CA ALA A 350 -10.58 14.67 20.77
C ALA A 350 -10.85 15.37 19.43
N ASP A 351 -10.69 14.62 18.33
CA ASP A 351 -10.97 15.11 16.97
C ASP A 351 -12.41 14.78 16.54
N TYR A 352 -13.25 14.37 17.48
CA TYR A 352 -14.68 14.12 17.32
C TYR A 352 -15.03 13.27 16.10
N GLU A 353 -15.84 13.82 15.18
CA GLU A 353 -16.32 13.15 13.96
C GLU A 353 -15.22 12.79 12.96
N PHE A 354 -13.98 13.25 13.12
CA PHE A 354 -12.84 12.80 12.31
C PHE A 354 -12.52 11.31 12.46
N SER A 355 -13.11 10.63 13.44
CA SER A 355 -13.07 9.16 13.53
C SER A 355 -14.20 8.48 12.73
N ALA A 356 -15.05 9.24 12.03
CA ALA A 356 -16.23 8.77 11.28
C ALA A 356 -16.10 8.97 9.76
N ASN A 357 -14.93 8.71 9.19
CA ASN A 357 -14.61 8.99 7.78
C ASN A 357 -14.80 7.81 6.84
N GLY A 358 -15.15 6.64 7.37
CA GLY A 358 -15.28 5.42 6.58
C GLY A 358 -16.46 5.44 5.62
N ILE A 359 -16.32 4.81 4.44
CA ILE A 359 -17.45 4.47 3.55
C ILE A 359 -18.23 3.25 4.06
N VAL A 360 -17.72 2.58 5.09
CA VAL A 360 -18.44 1.63 5.94
C VAL A 360 -18.37 2.07 7.39
N PHE A 361 -19.44 1.77 8.16
CA PHE A 361 -19.42 1.92 9.62
C PHE A 361 -18.39 0.97 10.26
N ALA A 362 -18.01 1.23 11.51
CA ALA A 362 -17.06 0.40 12.24
C ALA A 362 -17.51 -1.08 12.40
N ASP A 363 -18.80 -1.37 12.28
CA ASP A 363 -19.36 -2.72 12.24
C ASP A 363 -19.46 -3.31 10.82
N ARG A 364 -18.80 -2.68 9.84
CA ARG A 364 -18.72 -3.04 8.42
C ARG A 364 -20.03 -2.96 7.64
N LYS A 365 -21.06 -2.32 8.17
CA LYS A 365 -22.23 -1.97 7.36
C LYS A 365 -21.87 -0.85 6.39
N GLU A 366 -22.28 -1.02 5.13
CA GLU A 366 -22.04 -0.02 4.09
C GLU A 366 -22.85 1.25 4.35
N LYS A 367 -22.19 2.40 4.27
CA LYS A 367 -22.89 3.70 4.29
C LYS A 367 -23.55 3.98 2.95
N PRO A 368 -24.51 4.92 2.86
CA PRO A 368 -25.17 5.29 1.59
C PRO A 368 -24.20 5.65 0.47
N ALA A 369 -23.08 6.30 0.80
CA ALA A 369 -22.00 6.67 -0.13
C ALA A 369 -21.44 5.49 -0.92
N MET A 370 -21.48 4.27 -0.37
CA MET A 370 -21.00 3.07 -1.05
C MET A 370 -21.73 2.77 -2.36
N GLN A 371 -22.96 3.25 -2.53
CA GLN A 371 -23.69 3.09 -3.81
C GLN A 371 -23.04 3.92 -4.92
N GLU A 372 -22.60 5.14 -4.61
CA GLU A 372 -21.88 6.00 -5.54
C GLU A 372 -20.50 5.39 -5.89
N VAL A 373 -19.78 4.89 -4.88
CA VAL A 373 -18.49 4.19 -5.08
C VAL A 373 -18.67 2.99 -6.01
N ARG A 374 -19.61 2.10 -5.69
CA ARG A 374 -19.86 0.90 -6.51
C ARG A 374 -20.19 1.23 -7.95
N TYR A 375 -20.99 2.28 -8.19
CA TYR A 375 -21.38 2.69 -9.52
C TYR A 375 -20.19 3.23 -10.32
N TYR A 376 -19.52 4.25 -9.82
CA TYR A 376 -18.45 4.89 -10.58
C TYR A 376 -17.20 4.02 -10.71
N TYR A 377 -16.81 3.29 -9.66
CA TYR A 377 -15.68 2.37 -9.73
C TYR A 377 -15.97 1.19 -10.68
N GLY A 378 -17.24 0.78 -10.78
CA GLY A 378 -17.67 -0.26 -11.71
C GLY A 378 -17.48 0.09 -13.20
N LEU A 379 -17.37 1.36 -13.55
CA LEU A 379 -17.11 1.80 -14.93
C LEU A 379 -15.67 1.49 -15.39
N TYR A 380 -14.77 1.23 -14.45
CA TYR A 380 -13.33 1.01 -14.70
C TYR A 380 -12.86 -0.39 -14.27
N ARG A 381 -13.79 -1.29 -14.06
CA ARG A 381 -13.51 -2.69 -13.71
C ARG A 381 -13.17 -3.53 -14.93
#